data_2fa0c4be5a252ae2b4a9f52bb5c89f07
#
_entry.id   2fa0c4be5a252ae2b4a9f52bb5c89f07
#
_cell.length_a   1.000
_cell.length_b   1.000
_cell.length_c   1.000
_cell.angle_alpha   90.00
_cell.angle_beta   90.00
_cell.angle_gamma   90.00
#
_symmetry.space_group_name_H-M   'P 1'
#
loop_
_entity.id
_entity.type
_entity.pdbx_description
1 polymer ?
#
loop_
_entity_poly.entity_id
_entity_poly.type
_entity_poly.pdbx_seq_one_letter_code
_entity_poly.pdbx_strand_id
1 'polypeptide(L)'
;HDTELRWTLSILILGVWLGLARAAQMTVVRPMQTVSNLLAALREEDFSFRARGRGGEDALSQVLFEVNTLAETLKYQRLGALEATGLLRSVMEEIDVAVFAFDEGEQLRLVNRAGEGLLGFAAERALGRTATDLGLGEALRGEAPRVMDAGFAGRPGRFEVRRSLFRQGGRPHHLLVLTNVSRALRDEERQAWQRLIRVIGHELNNSLAPIQSIAGSLETLLARTPRPSDFDDDLRR
;
A
#
# COMPACT_ATOMS: atom_id res chain seq x y z
N HIS A 1 72.25 55.21 12.31
CA HIS A 1 70.95 55.42 13.00
C HIS A 1 69.77 55.13 12.06
N ASP A 2 69.78 55.51 10.77
CA ASP A 2 68.67 55.34 9.84
C ASP A 2 68.39 53.88 9.39
N THR A 3 69.38 53.03 9.39
CA THR A 3 69.26 51.61 9.02
C THR A 3 68.61 50.82 10.19
N GLU A 4 68.94 51.03 11.42
CA GLU A 4 68.34 50.39 12.56
C GLU A 4 66.86 50.81 12.74
N LEU A 5 66.56 52.10 12.53
CA LEU A 5 65.18 52.58 12.56
C LEU A 5 64.29 51.91 11.44
N ARG A 6 64.86 51.76 10.27
CA ARG A 6 64.17 51.07 9.15
C ARG A 6 63.89 49.61 9.44
N TRP A 7 64.84 48.86 10.02
CA TRP A 7 64.64 47.46 10.42
C TRP A 7 63.59 47.33 11.53
N THR A 8 63.63 48.18 12.56
CA THR A 8 62.62 48.12 13.64
C THR A 8 61.23 48.46 13.13
N LEU A 9 61.04 49.43 12.24
CA LEU A 9 59.77 49.77 11.63
C LEU A 9 59.27 48.59 10.73
N SER A 10 60.17 47.99 9.95
CA SER A 10 59.78 46.84 9.09
C SER A 10 59.30 45.64 9.89
N ILE A 11 59.97 45.32 11.02
CA ILE A 11 59.57 44.22 11.91
C ILE A 11 58.23 44.52 12.56
N LEU A 12 58.01 45.79 12.99
CA LEU A 12 56.74 46.21 13.60
C LEU A 12 55.58 46.13 12.62
N ILE A 13 55.77 46.61 11.36
CA ILE A 13 54.77 46.52 10.29
C ILE A 13 54.47 45.05 9.99
N LEU A 14 55.50 44.19 9.86
CA LEU A 14 55.33 42.78 9.62
C LEU A 14 54.56 42.11 10.76
N GLY A 15 54.86 42.45 12.02
CA GLY A 15 54.15 41.94 13.19
C GLY A 15 52.66 42.31 13.20
N VAL A 16 52.35 43.58 12.92
CA VAL A 16 50.96 44.07 12.80
C VAL A 16 50.24 43.37 11.66
N TRP A 17 50.89 43.25 10.48
CA TRP A 17 50.32 42.58 9.33
C TRP A 17 50.03 41.09 9.60
N LEU A 18 50.94 40.37 10.24
CA LEU A 18 50.78 38.98 10.66
C LEU A 18 49.65 38.82 11.67
N GLY A 19 49.56 39.75 12.62
CA GLY A 19 48.47 39.80 13.62
C GLY A 19 47.10 39.99 12.97
N LEU A 20 46.98 40.96 12.01
CA LEU A 20 45.75 41.17 11.25
C LEU A 20 45.37 40.00 10.37
N ALA A 21 46.36 39.42 9.68
CA ALA A 21 46.12 38.22 8.84
C ALA A 21 45.59 37.05 9.68
N ARG A 22 46.16 36.82 10.83
CA ARG A 22 45.73 35.75 11.75
C ARG A 22 44.36 36.06 12.35
N ALA A 23 44.07 37.31 12.69
CA ALA A 23 42.75 37.73 13.15
C ALA A 23 41.70 37.51 12.07
N ALA A 24 41.95 37.90 10.81
CA ALA A 24 41.07 37.65 9.69
C ALA A 24 40.85 36.15 9.46
N GLN A 25 41.91 35.34 9.57
CA GLN A 25 41.79 33.89 9.42
C GLN A 25 40.92 33.26 10.53
N MET A 26 41.04 33.71 11.76
CA MET A 26 40.26 33.18 12.89
C MET A 26 38.82 33.67 12.87
N THR A 27 38.57 34.92 12.45
CA THR A 27 37.26 35.55 12.55
C THR A 27 36.39 35.34 11.29
N VAL A 28 36.99 35.13 10.12
CA VAL A 28 36.24 35.02 8.88
C VAL A 28 36.43 33.64 8.19
N VAL A 29 37.72 33.28 7.92
CA VAL A 29 37.98 32.11 7.07
C VAL A 29 37.56 30.81 7.72
N ARG A 30 37.94 30.57 8.97
CA ARG A 30 37.58 29.31 9.69
C ARG A 30 36.09 29.13 9.84
N PRO A 31 35.30 30.12 10.26
CA PRO A 31 33.85 29.98 10.33
C PRO A 31 33.18 29.73 8.97
N MET A 32 33.65 30.42 7.93
CA MET A 32 33.13 30.17 6.58
C MET A 32 33.42 28.73 6.10
N GLN A 33 34.59 28.18 6.42
CA GLN A 33 34.90 26.77 6.18
C GLN A 33 33.97 25.85 6.96
N THR A 34 33.62 26.18 8.19
CA THR A 34 32.66 25.39 9.00
C THR A 34 31.28 25.36 8.35
N VAL A 35 30.77 26.53 7.90
CA VAL A 35 29.48 26.59 7.18
C VAL A 35 29.54 25.77 5.86
N SER A 36 30.64 25.91 5.11
CA SER A 36 30.83 25.15 3.86
C SER A 36 30.83 23.65 4.11
N ASN A 37 31.53 23.18 5.15
CA ASN A 37 31.56 21.75 5.51
C ASN A 37 30.20 21.24 5.98
N LEU A 38 29.43 22.05 6.72
CA LEU A 38 28.07 21.69 7.11
C LEU A 38 27.13 21.57 5.90
N LEU A 39 27.20 22.52 4.97
CA LEU A 39 26.40 22.47 3.75
C LEU A 39 26.80 21.27 2.87
N ALA A 40 28.09 20.92 2.83
CA ALA A 40 28.56 19.72 2.15
C ALA A 40 28.00 18.44 2.80
N ALA A 41 28.03 18.34 4.13
CA ALA A 41 27.45 17.22 4.87
C ALA A 41 25.93 17.11 4.65
N LEU A 42 25.20 18.24 4.64
CA LEU A 42 23.77 18.29 4.33
C LEU A 42 23.48 17.78 2.91
N ARG A 43 24.32 18.11 1.93
CA ARG A 43 24.20 17.62 0.55
C ARG A 43 24.43 16.12 0.46
N GLU A 44 25.28 15.56 1.31
CA GLU A 44 25.52 14.10 1.43
C GLU A 44 24.50 13.41 2.35
N GLU A 45 23.44 14.14 2.77
CA GLU A 45 22.39 13.67 3.65
C GLU A 45 22.87 13.23 5.04
N ASP A 46 24.06 13.71 5.46
CA ASP A 46 24.58 13.49 6.81
C ASP A 46 24.11 14.60 7.76
N PHE A 47 23.08 14.28 8.53
CA PHE A 47 22.48 15.18 9.50
C PHE A 47 23.06 15.04 10.92
N SER A 48 24.18 14.35 11.09
CA SER A 48 24.79 14.11 12.42
C SER A 48 25.58 15.30 12.93
N PHE A 49 26.07 16.15 12.05
CA PHE A 49 26.89 17.30 12.39
C PHE A 49 26.06 18.47 12.92
N ARG A 50 26.61 19.12 13.97
CA ARG A 50 26.07 20.36 14.56
C ARG A 50 27.18 21.39 14.67
N ALA A 51 26.97 22.57 14.14
CA ALA A 51 27.87 23.70 14.40
C ALA A 51 27.49 24.40 15.71
N ARG A 52 28.47 24.63 16.55
CA ARG A 52 28.32 25.47 17.74
C ARG A 52 28.86 26.87 17.44
N GLY A 53 27.98 27.88 17.50
CA GLY A 53 28.40 29.26 17.52
C GLY A 53 29.14 29.63 18.82
N ARG A 54 30.01 30.60 18.78
CA ARG A 54 30.78 31.09 19.94
C ARG A 54 29.97 31.90 20.94
N GLY A 55 28.65 31.79 20.99
CA GLY A 55 27.82 32.36 22.05
C GLY A 55 27.80 33.91 22.10
N GLY A 56 27.67 34.57 20.95
CA GLY A 56 27.43 36.02 20.83
C GLY A 56 26.29 36.28 19.82
N GLU A 57 25.69 37.47 19.88
CA GLU A 57 24.72 37.97 18.89
C GLU A 57 25.42 38.36 17.55
N ASP A 58 26.37 37.53 17.12
CA ASP A 58 27.19 37.74 15.95
C ASP A 58 26.42 37.14 14.71
N ALA A 59 26.45 37.84 13.60
CA ALA A 59 25.81 37.43 12.35
C ALA A 59 26.17 35.99 11.94
N LEU A 60 27.39 35.55 12.30
CA LEU A 60 27.83 34.17 12.04
C LEU A 60 27.09 33.14 12.91
N SER A 61 26.87 33.45 14.19
CA SER A 61 26.11 32.59 15.11
C SER A 61 24.67 32.42 14.61
N GLN A 62 24.08 33.46 14.03
CA GLN A 62 22.77 33.43 13.41
C GLN A 62 22.77 32.54 12.17
N VAL A 63 23.76 32.63 11.27
CA VAL A 63 23.88 31.77 10.10
C VAL A 63 24.02 30.29 10.51
N LEU A 64 24.85 29.99 11.51
CA LEU A 64 25.02 28.63 12.03
C LEU A 64 23.74 28.08 12.67
N PHE A 65 22.97 28.92 13.35
CA PHE A 65 21.65 28.55 13.88
C PHE A 65 20.68 28.22 12.76
N GLU A 66 20.59 29.04 11.73
CA GLU A 66 19.71 28.77 10.56
C GLU A 66 20.11 27.49 9.83
N VAL A 67 21.42 27.25 9.64
CA VAL A 67 21.89 26.00 9.00
C VAL A 67 21.54 24.76 9.84
N ASN A 68 21.70 24.85 11.17
CA ASN A 68 21.29 23.76 12.07
C ASN A 68 19.76 23.53 12.03
N THR A 69 18.96 24.59 12.00
CA THR A 69 17.50 24.52 11.91
C THR A 69 17.07 23.88 10.57
N LEU A 70 17.73 24.27 9.48
CA LEU A 70 17.50 23.66 8.15
C LEU A 70 17.85 22.17 8.17
N ALA A 71 18.99 21.80 8.78
CA ALA A 71 19.40 20.41 8.93
C ALA A 71 18.36 19.57 9.68
N GLU A 72 17.80 20.11 10.76
CA GLU A 72 16.74 19.47 11.52
C GLU A 72 15.46 19.30 10.69
N THR A 73 15.04 20.36 10.02
CA THR A 73 13.85 20.35 9.17
C THR A 73 13.96 19.28 8.07
N LEU A 74 15.10 19.24 7.36
CA LEU A 74 15.36 18.24 6.32
C LEU A 74 15.36 16.81 6.89
N LYS A 75 15.98 16.62 8.07
CA LYS A 75 15.98 15.34 8.76
C LYS A 75 14.56 14.86 9.09
N TYR A 76 13.73 15.74 9.65
CA TYR A 76 12.33 15.40 9.97
C TYR A 76 11.50 15.11 8.74
N GLN A 77 11.66 15.89 7.66
CA GLN A 77 10.98 15.64 6.40
C GLN A 77 11.35 14.27 5.80
N ARG A 78 12.64 13.94 5.84
CA ARG A 78 13.11 12.64 5.35
C ARG A 78 12.60 11.48 6.19
N LEU A 79 12.67 11.58 7.52
CA LEU A 79 12.12 10.56 8.42
C LEU A 79 10.63 10.36 8.18
N GLY A 80 9.85 11.44 8.08
CA GLY A 80 8.43 11.36 7.78
C GLY A 80 8.13 10.71 6.43
N ALA A 81 8.93 10.98 5.40
CA ALA A 81 8.80 10.32 4.10
C ALA A 81 9.11 8.81 4.18
N LEU A 82 10.16 8.42 4.92
CA LEU A 82 10.52 7.01 5.14
C LEU A 82 9.46 6.28 5.95
N GLU A 83 8.94 6.90 7.01
CA GLU A 83 7.85 6.33 7.84
C GLU A 83 6.57 6.15 7.01
N ALA A 84 6.18 7.16 6.23
CA ALA A 84 5.02 7.06 5.34
C ALA A 84 5.18 5.95 4.29
N THR A 85 6.38 5.82 3.70
CA THR A 85 6.68 4.75 2.74
C THR A 85 6.67 3.38 3.41
N GLY A 86 7.23 3.27 4.62
CA GLY A 86 7.20 2.05 5.43
C GLY A 86 5.78 1.62 5.80
N LEU A 87 4.95 2.58 6.23
CA LEU A 87 3.53 2.32 6.53
C LEU A 87 2.76 1.84 5.29
N LEU A 88 2.93 2.53 4.16
CA LEU A 88 2.30 2.11 2.90
C LEU A 88 2.71 0.70 2.51
N ARG A 89 3.98 0.36 2.65
CA ARG A 89 4.49 -0.97 2.37
C ARG A 89 3.86 -2.02 3.29
N SER A 90 3.81 -1.76 4.60
CA SER A 90 3.20 -2.67 5.56
C SER A 90 1.71 -2.87 5.29
N VAL A 91 0.98 -1.81 4.95
CA VAL A 91 -0.44 -1.92 4.57
C VAL A 91 -0.59 -2.75 3.29
N MET A 92 0.27 -2.55 2.28
CA MET A 92 0.23 -3.33 1.05
C MET A 92 0.59 -4.81 1.25
N GLU A 93 1.42 -5.13 2.24
CA GLU A 93 1.79 -6.51 2.59
C GLU A 93 0.67 -7.25 3.33
N GLU A 94 -0.15 -6.53 4.13
CA GLU A 94 -1.26 -7.12 4.92
C GLU A 94 -2.56 -7.28 4.11
N ILE A 95 -2.71 -6.55 3.01
CA ILE A 95 -3.91 -6.65 2.17
C ILE A 95 -3.88 -7.93 1.33
N ASP A 96 -4.89 -8.80 1.50
CA ASP A 96 -5.12 -10.03 0.71
C ASP A 96 -5.57 -9.75 -0.74
N VAL A 97 -5.29 -8.57 -1.27
CA VAL A 97 -5.62 -8.14 -2.62
C VAL A 97 -4.34 -8.05 -3.43
N ALA A 98 -4.30 -8.74 -4.58
CA ALA A 98 -3.13 -8.72 -5.45
C ALA A 98 -3.06 -7.39 -6.20
N VAL A 99 -1.92 -6.68 -6.04
CA VAL A 99 -1.66 -5.37 -6.64
C VAL A 99 -0.43 -5.46 -7.52
N PHE A 100 -0.59 -4.98 -8.76
CA PHE A 100 0.48 -4.92 -9.75
C PHE A 100 0.54 -3.53 -10.36
N ALA A 101 1.75 -3.02 -10.59
CA ALA A 101 1.94 -1.79 -11.36
C ALA A 101 2.78 -2.08 -12.60
N PHE A 102 2.29 -1.65 -13.75
CA PHE A 102 2.93 -1.81 -15.04
C PHE A 102 3.30 -0.44 -15.62
N ASP A 103 4.42 -0.36 -16.31
CA ASP A 103 4.78 0.83 -17.06
C ASP A 103 4.05 0.90 -18.42
N GLU A 104 4.36 1.93 -19.23
CA GLU A 104 3.79 2.13 -20.55
C GLU A 104 4.06 0.97 -21.52
N GLY A 105 5.16 0.23 -21.34
CA GLY A 105 5.51 -0.98 -22.10
C GLY A 105 4.87 -2.27 -21.53
N GLU A 106 3.88 -2.17 -20.64
CA GLU A 106 3.26 -3.30 -19.94
C GLU A 106 4.27 -4.14 -19.14
N GLN A 107 5.44 -3.60 -18.75
CA GLN A 107 6.41 -4.30 -17.92
C GLN A 107 6.08 -4.08 -16.44
N LEU A 108 6.13 -5.16 -15.66
CA LEU A 108 5.85 -5.13 -14.23
C LEU A 108 6.93 -4.34 -13.47
N ARG A 109 6.52 -3.32 -12.73
CA ARG A 109 7.38 -2.45 -11.91
C ARG A 109 7.15 -2.62 -10.41
N LEU A 110 5.96 -3.10 -10.02
CA LEU A 110 5.63 -3.36 -8.62
C LEU A 110 4.67 -4.53 -8.53
N VAL A 111 4.87 -5.37 -7.53
CA VAL A 111 3.95 -6.41 -7.10
C VAL A 111 3.99 -6.50 -5.57
N ASN A 112 2.82 -6.68 -4.94
CA ASN A 112 2.75 -6.92 -3.50
C ASN A 112 2.77 -8.43 -3.19
N ARG A 113 2.84 -8.78 -1.89
CA ARG A 113 2.89 -10.18 -1.42
C ARG A 113 1.71 -11.03 -1.91
N ALA A 114 0.50 -10.50 -1.92
CA ALA A 114 -0.68 -11.21 -2.44
C ALA A 114 -0.55 -11.48 -3.95
N GLY A 115 0.02 -10.53 -4.71
CA GLY A 115 0.33 -10.69 -6.13
C GLY A 115 1.39 -11.77 -6.39
N GLU A 116 2.45 -11.85 -5.59
CA GLU A 116 3.43 -12.93 -5.64
C GLU A 116 2.76 -14.29 -5.39
N GLY A 117 1.91 -14.37 -4.37
CA GLY A 117 1.13 -15.56 -4.06
C GLY A 117 0.21 -15.98 -5.20
N LEU A 118 -0.36 -15.01 -5.93
CA LEU A 118 -1.20 -15.25 -7.09
C LEU A 118 -0.40 -15.76 -8.29
N LEU A 119 0.78 -15.18 -8.55
CA LEU A 119 1.67 -15.61 -9.63
C LEU A 119 2.38 -16.95 -9.33
N GLY A 120 2.57 -17.28 -8.04
CA GLY A 120 3.28 -18.48 -7.60
C GLY A 120 4.80 -18.34 -7.60
N PHE A 121 5.34 -17.13 -7.73
CA PHE A 121 6.78 -16.85 -7.65
C PHE A 121 7.06 -15.43 -7.13
N ALA A 122 8.26 -15.24 -6.60
CA ALA A 122 8.69 -14.02 -5.93
C ALA A 122 8.84 -12.83 -6.89
N ALA A 123 8.75 -11.61 -6.35
CA ALA A 123 8.84 -10.35 -7.08
C ALA A 123 10.07 -10.27 -7.97
N GLU A 124 11.24 -10.74 -7.50
CA GLU A 124 12.51 -10.67 -8.24
C GLU A 124 12.44 -11.35 -9.60
N ARG A 125 11.61 -12.39 -9.72
CA ARG A 125 11.40 -13.13 -10.97
C ARG A 125 10.28 -12.54 -11.85
N ALA A 126 9.40 -11.76 -11.25
CA ALA A 126 8.27 -11.13 -11.92
C ALA A 126 8.62 -9.77 -12.51
N LEU A 127 9.42 -8.97 -11.79
CA LEU A 127 9.78 -7.61 -12.17
C LEU A 127 10.45 -7.57 -13.55
N GLY A 128 10.04 -6.59 -14.36
CA GLY A 128 10.52 -6.40 -15.72
C GLY A 128 9.90 -7.32 -16.78
N ARG A 129 9.12 -8.34 -16.38
CA ARG A 129 8.38 -9.18 -17.34
C ARG A 129 7.11 -8.48 -17.81
N THR A 130 6.63 -8.84 -19.00
CA THR A 130 5.40 -8.27 -19.54
C THR A 130 4.16 -8.86 -18.88
N ALA A 131 3.06 -8.10 -18.89
CA ALA A 131 1.77 -8.58 -18.39
C ALA A 131 1.34 -9.89 -19.07
N THR A 132 1.65 -10.04 -20.36
CA THR A 132 1.34 -11.25 -21.16
C THR A 132 2.14 -12.46 -20.68
N ASP A 133 3.46 -12.30 -20.42
CA ASP A 133 4.32 -13.37 -19.90
C ASP A 133 3.91 -13.85 -18.50
N LEU A 134 3.28 -12.95 -17.74
CA LEU A 134 2.77 -13.23 -16.39
C LEU A 134 1.34 -13.78 -16.38
N GLY A 135 0.70 -13.93 -17.56
CA GLY A 135 -0.69 -14.37 -17.66
C GLY A 135 -1.70 -13.28 -17.23
N LEU A 136 -1.26 -12.03 -17.08
CA LEU A 136 -2.08 -10.89 -16.66
C LEU A 136 -2.56 -10.01 -17.83
N GLY A 137 -2.17 -10.34 -19.06
CA GLY A 137 -2.48 -9.53 -20.26
C GLY A 137 -3.98 -9.34 -20.48
N GLU A 138 -4.80 -10.34 -20.23
CA GLU A 138 -6.26 -10.23 -20.33
C GLU A 138 -6.82 -9.32 -19.21
N ALA A 139 -6.31 -9.43 -17.99
CA ALA A 139 -6.72 -8.57 -16.88
C ALA A 139 -6.32 -7.09 -17.11
N LEU A 140 -5.20 -6.86 -17.80
CA LEU A 140 -4.73 -5.50 -18.10
C LEU A 140 -5.52 -4.87 -19.26
N ARG A 141 -6.13 -5.66 -20.13
CA ARG A 141 -6.91 -5.20 -21.30
C ARG A 141 -8.41 -5.32 -21.03
N GLY A 142 -9.23 -4.59 -21.80
CA GLY A 142 -10.69 -4.62 -21.68
C GLY A 142 -11.25 -3.64 -20.66
N GLU A 143 -12.56 -3.72 -20.44
CA GLU A 143 -13.25 -2.84 -19.50
C GLU A 143 -12.97 -3.21 -18.04
N ALA A 144 -12.89 -2.21 -17.17
CA ALA A 144 -12.78 -2.39 -15.72
C ALA A 144 -13.68 -1.32 -15.03
N PRO A 145 -14.34 -1.66 -13.90
CA PRO A 145 -14.26 -2.91 -13.13
C PRO A 145 -15.03 -4.07 -13.78
N ARG A 146 -14.53 -5.31 -13.66
CA ARG A 146 -15.23 -6.53 -14.11
C ARG A 146 -14.84 -7.73 -13.27
N VAL A 147 -15.68 -8.76 -13.31
CA VAL A 147 -15.33 -10.08 -12.76
C VAL A 147 -14.93 -10.99 -13.92
N MET A 148 -13.81 -11.70 -13.76
CA MET A 148 -13.31 -12.66 -14.72
C MET A 148 -13.00 -14.00 -14.04
N ASP A 149 -13.21 -15.08 -14.76
CA ASP A 149 -12.73 -16.40 -14.38
C ASP A 149 -11.30 -16.54 -14.90
N ALA A 150 -10.33 -16.74 -14.02
CA ALA A 150 -8.93 -16.89 -14.40
C ALA A 150 -8.23 -17.93 -13.53
N GLY A 151 -7.21 -18.59 -14.11
CA GLY A 151 -6.35 -19.52 -13.39
C GLY A 151 -4.94 -18.97 -13.26
N PHE A 152 -4.54 -18.62 -12.03
CA PHE A 152 -3.19 -18.19 -11.74
C PHE A 152 -2.45 -19.28 -10.97
N ALA A 153 -1.19 -19.54 -11.33
CA ALA A 153 -0.37 -20.63 -10.77
C ALA A 153 -1.11 -21.98 -10.70
N GLY A 154 -1.94 -22.30 -11.71
CA GLY A 154 -2.72 -23.54 -11.78
C GLY A 154 -3.94 -23.61 -10.84
N ARG A 155 -4.30 -22.50 -10.17
CA ARG A 155 -5.47 -22.41 -9.29
C ARG A 155 -6.58 -21.60 -9.97
N PRO A 156 -7.69 -22.24 -10.39
CA PRO A 156 -8.82 -21.51 -10.94
C PRO A 156 -9.53 -20.70 -9.86
N GLY A 157 -10.01 -19.53 -10.22
CA GLY A 157 -10.75 -18.64 -9.32
C GLY A 157 -11.51 -17.56 -10.06
N ARG A 158 -12.44 -16.93 -9.36
CA ARG A 158 -13.12 -15.72 -9.80
C ARG A 158 -12.44 -14.50 -9.21
N PHE A 159 -12.07 -13.56 -10.09
CA PHE A 159 -11.35 -12.36 -9.68
C PHE A 159 -12.09 -11.10 -10.13
N GLU A 160 -12.33 -10.18 -9.20
CA GLU A 160 -12.71 -8.83 -9.54
C GLU A 160 -11.45 -8.08 -9.99
N VAL A 161 -11.51 -7.55 -11.20
CA VAL A 161 -10.43 -6.79 -11.83
C VAL A 161 -10.74 -5.32 -11.74
N ARG A 162 -9.86 -4.55 -11.12
CA ARG A 162 -9.90 -3.09 -11.13
C ARG A 162 -8.61 -2.55 -11.73
N ARG A 163 -8.73 -1.49 -12.51
CA ARG A 163 -7.59 -0.84 -13.16
C ARG A 163 -7.69 0.66 -12.98
N SER A 164 -6.56 1.30 -12.71
CA SER A 164 -6.42 2.73 -12.69
C SER A 164 -5.10 3.16 -13.33
N LEU A 165 -5.03 4.43 -13.73
CA LEU A 165 -3.83 5.06 -14.28
C LEU A 165 -3.25 6.00 -13.23
N PHE A 166 -1.93 5.97 -13.07
CA PHE A 166 -1.20 6.95 -12.27
C PHE A 166 0.06 7.38 -13.01
N ARG A 167 0.69 8.45 -12.55
CA ARG A 167 1.95 8.93 -13.12
C ARG A 167 3.08 8.83 -12.12
N GLN A 168 4.20 8.27 -12.56
CA GLN A 168 5.44 8.22 -11.79
C GLN A 168 6.58 8.76 -12.64
N GLY A 169 7.27 9.81 -12.16
CA GLY A 169 8.33 10.47 -12.94
C GLY A 169 7.83 11.05 -14.27
N GLY A 170 6.56 11.50 -14.33
CA GLY A 170 5.93 12.04 -15.54
C GLY A 170 5.45 11.00 -16.55
N ARG A 171 5.75 9.71 -16.36
CA ARG A 171 5.33 8.61 -17.25
C ARG A 171 4.06 7.95 -16.74
N PRO A 172 3.13 7.55 -17.64
CA PRO A 172 1.93 6.84 -17.27
C PRO A 172 2.26 5.41 -16.82
N HIS A 173 1.57 4.95 -15.77
CA HIS A 173 1.64 3.59 -15.26
C HIS A 173 0.23 3.07 -15.06
N HIS A 174 0.05 1.77 -15.27
CA HIS A 174 -1.21 1.06 -15.05
C HIS A 174 -1.14 0.36 -13.69
N LEU A 175 -2.08 0.67 -12.80
CA LEU A 175 -2.30 -0.10 -11.58
C LEU A 175 -3.38 -1.13 -11.85
N LEU A 176 -3.06 -2.40 -11.65
CA LEU A 176 -3.97 -3.53 -11.76
C LEU A 176 -4.18 -4.11 -10.37
N VAL A 177 -5.44 -4.26 -9.99
CA VAL A 177 -5.86 -4.81 -8.69
C VAL A 177 -6.75 -6.01 -8.96
N LEU A 178 -6.38 -7.18 -8.40
CA LEU A 178 -7.12 -8.42 -8.50
C LEU A 178 -7.57 -8.88 -7.12
N THR A 179 -8.87 -8.97 -6.92
CA THR A 179 -9.49 -9.45 -5.68
C THR A 179 -10.12 -10.82 -5.92
N ASN A 180 -9.72 -11.82 -5.16
CA ASN A 180 -10.34 -13.15 -5.25
C ASN A 180 -11.72 -13.14 -4.58
N VAL A 181 -12.78 -13.17 -5.39
CA VAL A 181 -14.17 -13.15 -4.92
C VAL A 181 -14.81 -14.56 -4.86
N SER A 182 -14.04 -15.61 -5.16
CA SER A 182 -14.56 -16.99 -5.21
C SER A 182 -15.16 -17.47 -3.89
N ARG A 183 -14.59 -17.05 -2.74
CA ARG A 183 -15.10 -17.43 -1.42
C ARG A 183 -16.42 -16.69 -1.14
N ALA A 184 -16.44 -15.38 -1.31
CA ALA A 184 -17.62 -14.56 -1.05
C ALA A 184 -18.81 -15.00 -1.90
N LEU A 185 -18.60 -15.25 -3.20
CA LEU A 185 -19.63 -15.74 -4.10
C LEU A 185 -20.14 -17.12 -3.69
N ARG A 186 -19.29 -18.07 -3.31
CA ARG A 186 -19.72 -19.38 -2.81
C ARG A 186 -20.54 -19.29 -1.54
N ASP A 187 -20.18 -18.39 -0.62
CA ASP A 187 -20.92 -18.19 0.62
C ASP A 187 -22.29 -17.56 0.36
N GLU A 188 -22.37 -16.62 -0.57
CA GLU A 188 -23.63 -16.01 -1.01
C GLU A 188 -24.53 -17.01 -1.74
N GLU A 189 -24.00 -17.82 -2.67
CA GLU A 189 -24.72 -18.91 -3.33
C GLU A 189 -25.26 -19.92 -2.29
N ARG A 190 -24.43 -20.33 -1.33
CA ARG A 190 -24.85 -21.25 -0.27
C ARG A 190 -25.98 -20.68 0.57
N GLN A 191 -25.94 -19.42 0.92
CA GLN A 191 -27.01 -18.75 1.66
C GLN A 191 -28.29 -18.63 0.82
N ALA A 192 -28.19 -18.36 -0.46
CA ALA A 192 -29.31 -18.33 -1.39
C ALA A 192 -29.97 -19.71 -1.50
N TRP A 193 -29.17 -20.78 -1.65
CA TRP A 193 -29.67 -22.16 -1.65
C TRP A 193 -30.37 -22.53 -0.35
N GLN A 194 -29.83 -22.15 0.80
CA GLN A 194 -30.48 -22.41 2.09
C GLN A 194 -31.83 -21.70 2.22
N ARG A 195 -31.94 -20.47 1.71
CA ARG A 195 -33.22 -19.74 1.68
C ARG A 195 -34.21 -20.46 0.77
N LEU A 196 -33.81 -20.86 -0.42
CA LEU A 196 -34.67 -21.61 -1.38
C LEU A 196 -35.15 -22.92 -0.78
N ILE A 197 -34.27 -23.75 -0.21
CA ILE A 197 -34.64 -25.02 0.42
C ILE A 197 -35.67 -24.80 1.54
N ARG A 198 -35.52 -23.73 2.34
CA ARG A 198 -36.48 -23.41 3.40
C ARG A 198 -37.85 -23.05 2.84
N VAL A 199 -37.91 -22.21 1.80
CA VAL A 199 -39.17 -21.84 1.13
C VAL A 199 -39.85 -23.07 0.50
N ILE A 200 -39.09 -23.85 -0.26
CA ILE A 200 -39.61 -25.09 -0.89
C ILE A 200 -40.08 -26.08 0.18
N GLY A 201 -39.35 -26.23 1.27
CA GLY A 201 -39.73 -27.09 2.38
C GLY A 201 -41.07 -26.65 3.03
N HIS A 202 -41.29 -25.38 3.21
CA HIS A 202 -42.56 -24.84 3.70
C HIS A 202 -43.70 -25.07 2.71
N GLU A 203 -43.49 -24.80 1.42
CA GLU A 203 -44.49 -25.00 0.38
C GLU A 203 -44.85 -26.47 0.21
N LEU A 204 -43.87 -27.39 0.24
CA LEU A 204 -44.09 -28.83 0.22
C LEU A 204 -44.89 -29.28 1.43
N ASN A 205 -44.52 -28.87 2.65
CA ASN A 205 -45.25 -29.24 3.86
C ASN A 205 -46.71 -28.72 3.81
N ASN A 206 -46.92 -27.47 3.37
CA ASN A 206 -48.24 -26.92 3.21
C ASN A 206 -49.09 -27.65 2.16
N SER A 207 -48.47 -28.16 1.11
CA SER A 207 -49.15 -28.92 0.03
C SER A 207 -49.40 -30.36 0.45
N LEU A 208 -48.52 -30.99 1.22
CA LEU A 208 -48.64 -32.35 1.67
C LEU A 208 -49.55 -32.53 2.91
N ALA A 209 -49.64 -31.54 3.78
CA ALA A 209 -50.47 -31.62 5.01
C ALA A 209 -51.94 -31.94 4.73
N PRO A 210 -52.62 -31.36 3.71
CA PRO A 210 -53.98 -31.75 3.34
C PRO A 210 -54.07 -33.20 2.87
N ILE A 211 -53.08 -33.65 2.10
CA ILE A 211 -53.04 -35.02 1.60
C ILE A 211 -52.92 -36.02 2.76
N GLN A 212 -52.03 -35.75 3.72
CA GLN A 212 -51.90 -36.56 4.93
C GLN A 212 -53.19 -36.59 5.77
N SER A 213 -53.86 -35.43 5.87
CA SER A 213 -55.14 -35.32 6.58
C SER A 213 -56.22 -36.17 5.93
N ILE A 214 -56.32 -36.13 4.57
CA ILE A 214 -57.28 -36.94 3.85
C ILE A 214 -56.95 -38.43 4.00
N ALA A 215 -55.71 -38.84 3.87
CA ALA A 215 -55.29 -40.21 4.04
C ALA A 215 -55.57 -40.74 5.44
N GLY A 216 -55.31 -39.97 6.47
CA GLY A 216 -55.64 -40.32 7.87
C GLY A 216 -57.15 -40.43 8.13
N SER A 217 -57.93 -39.58 7.48
CA SER A 217 -59.40 -39.66 7.55
C SER A 217 -59.92 -40.92 6.89
N LEU A 218 -59.38 -41.27 5.72
CA LEU A 218 -59.72 -42.52 5.02
C LEU A 218 -59.33 -43.75 5.84
N GLU A 219 -58.16 -43.77 6.42
CA GLU A 219 -57.70 -44.87 7.29
C GLU A 219 -58.65 -45.05 8.53
N THR A 220 -59.05 -43.94 9.10
CA THR A 220 -60.01 -43.96 10.22
C THR A 220 -61.39 -44.49 9.82
N LEU A 221 -61.88 -44.11 8.63
CA LEU A 221 -63.13 -44.60 8.07
C LEU A 221 -63.08 -46.12 7.78
N LEU A 222 -62.01 -46.58 7.21
CA LEU A 222 -61.81 -48.01 6.90
C LEU A 222 -61.68 -48.90 8.15
N ALA A 223 -61.15 -48.37 9.25
CA ALA A 223 -60.95 -49.08 10.49
C ALA A 223 -62.27 -49.25 11.32
N ARG A 224 -63.32 -48.51 10.99
CA ARG A 224 -64.60 -48.62 11.71
C ARG A 224 -65.29 -49.96 11.42
N THR A 225 -65.64 -50.70 12.48
CA THR A 225 -66.40 -51.94 12.39
C THR A 225 -67.53 -51.89 13.47
N PRO A 226 -68.85 -51.93 13.10
CA PRO A 226 -69.41 -52.06 11.74
C PRO A 226 -69.29 -50.79 10.89
N ARG A 227 -69.24 -50.94 9.58
CA ARG A 227 -69.21 -49.82 8.66
C ARG A 227 -70.47 -48.97 8.75
N PRO A 228 -70.38 -47.65 8.82
CA PRO A 228 -71.56 -46.75 8.78
C PRO A 228 -72.30 -46.95 7.47
N SER A 229 -73.60 -46.68 7.48
CA SER A 229 -74.48 -46.84 6.27
C SER A 229 -74.15 -45.82 5.16
N ASP A 230 -73.47 -44.71 5.49
CA ASP A 230 -73.04 -43.62 4.60
C ASP A 230 -71.60 -43.74 4.16
N PHE A 231 -70.91 -44.87 4.41
CA PHE A 231 -69.50 -45.07 4.10
C PHE A 231 -69.15 -44.89 2.61
N ASP A 232 -70.04 -45.32 1.71
CA ASP A 232 -69.86 -45.22 0.28
C ASP A 232 -70.05 -43.76 -0.24
N ASP A 233 -70.81 -42.94 0.47
CA ASP A 233 -71.02 -41.53 0.14
C ASP A 233 -69.81 -40.66 0.61
N ASP A 234 -69.18 -40.99 1.73
CA ASP A 234 -67.98 -40.32 2.24
C ASP A 234 -66.74 -40.61 1.35
N LEU A 235 -66.67 -41.73 0.65
CA LEU A 235 -65.56 -42.06 -0.28
C LEU A 235 -65.67 -41.32 -1.62
N ARG A 236 -66.83 -40.76 -1.97
CA ARG A 236 -67.08 -40.07 -3.25
C ARG A 236 -66.89 -38.55 -3.19
N ARG A 237 -66.65 -38.00 -2.02
CA ARG A 237 -66.33 -36.58 -1.80
C ARG A 237 -64.84 -36.31 -1.77
#